data_2e99011965c22d0e6aeb920526145036
#
_entry.id   2e99011965c22d0e6aeb920526145036
#
_cell.length_a   1.000
_cell.length_b   1.000
_cell.length_c   1.000
_cell.angle_alpha   90.00
_cell.angle_beta   90.00
_cell.angle_gamma   90.00
#
_symmetry.space_group_name_H-M   'P 1'
#
loop_
_entity.id
_entity.type
_entity.pdbx_description
1 polymer ?
#
loop_
_entity_poly.entity_id
_entity_poly.type
_entity_poly.pdbx_seq_one_letter_code
_entity_poly.pdbx_strand_id
1 'polypeptide(L)'
;MNTELTNSINATSEEAQYDASAKRLLSQKNILAHILINTVDEFKGMNYKDVVPLIEGTPYISTVPIEPGLTNAKVENDGQRITGFNSEDKELNEGLVWFDIVFYVRMKDGLSQIIINVEAQKDEPSKYDILNRAVFYVSRLISSQKERDFKNSDYDNIKKVYSIWVCMNISENCMNYIHLVNENILGSYKWKGDI
;
A
#
# COMPACT_ATOMS: atom_id res chain seq x y z
N MET A 1 -2.34 -40.86 15.70
CA MET A 1 -2.31 -39.63 14.88
C MET A 1 -1.45 -38.63 15.63
N ASN A 2 -0.41 -38.09 14.99
CA ASN A 2 0.65 -37.36 15.69
C ASN A 2 0.11 -36.02 16.23
N THR A 3 -0.01 -35.86 17.54
CA THR A 3 -0.62 -34.70 18.22
C THR A 3 0.13 -33.39 17.90
N GLU A 4 1.45 -33.46 17.70
CA GLU A 4 2.27 -32.31 17.28
C GLU A 4 1.91 -31.79 15.88
N LEU A 5 1.68 -32.69 14.91
CA LEU A 5 1.29 -32.32 13.56
C LEU A 5 -0.10 -31.65 13.56
N THR A 6 -1.03 -32.16 14.33
CA THR A 6 -2.38 -31.59 14.48
C THR A 6 -2.32 -30.21 15.12
N ASN A 7 -1.51 -30.03 16.17
CA ASN A 7 -1.32 -28.74 16.82
C ASN A 7 -0.64 -27.72 15.91
N SER A 8 0.35 -28.12 15.11
CA SER A 8 1.02 -27.25 14.13
C SER A 8 0.05 -26.82 13.01
N ILE A 9 -0.77 -27.72 12.52
CA ILE A 9 -1.79 -27.42 11.49
C ILE A 9 -2.85 -26.44 12.06
N ASN A 10 -3.30 -26.65 13.28
CA ASN A 10 -4.28 -25.77 13.92
C ASN A 10 -3.70 -24.38 14.18
N ALA A 11 -2.46 -24.28 14.69
CA ALA A 11 -1.78 -23.00 14.91
C ALA A 11 -1.58 -22.23 13.61
N THR A 12 -1.15 -22.90 12.53
CA THR A 12 -1.03 -22.28 11.20
C THR A 12 -2.39 -21.81 10.67
N SER A 13 -3.45 -22.59 10.90
CA SER A 13 -4.81 -22.20 10.51
C SER A 13 -5.31 -20.97 11.27
N GLU A 14 -5.08 -20.91 12.59
CA GLU A 14 -5.47 -19.74 13.42
C GLU A 14 -4.70 -18.48 13.03
N GLU A 15 -3.41 -18.61 12.74
CA GLU A 15 -2.56 -17.49 12.33
C GLU A 15 -2.98 -16.93 10.94
N ALA A 16 -3.25 -17.81 9.98
CA ALA A 16 -3.76 -17.44 8.67
C ALA A 16 -5.15 -16.79 8.75
N GLN A 17 -6.04 -17.30 9.61
CA GLN A 17 -7.36 -16.71 9.84
C GLN A 17 -7.25 -15.32 10.49
N TYR A 18 -6.32 -15.13 11.42
CA TYR A 18 -6.07 -13.84 12.04
C TYR A 18 -5.60 -12.82 11.00
N ASP A 19 -4.60 -13.17 10.19
CA ASP A 19 -4.07 -12.33 9.12
C ASP A 19 -5.17 -11.92 8.13
N ALA A 20 -5.94 -12.88 7.63
CA ALA A 20 -7.06 -12.62 6.72
C ALA A 20 -8.14 -11.73 7.36
N SER A 21 -8.42 -11.90 8.64
CA SER A 21 -9.39 -11.08 9.37
C SER A 21 -8.90 -9.66 9.60
N ALA A 22 -7.62 -9.48 9.94
CA ALA A 22 -6.98 -8.18 10.09
C ALA A 22 -7.00 -7.40 8.76
N LYS A 23 -6.60 -8.03 7.66
CA LYS A 23 -6.65 -7.42 6.32
C LYS A 23 -8.06 -7.03 5.90
N ARG A 24 -9.04 -7.89 6.16
CA ARG A 24 -10.45 -7.61 5.87
C ARG A 24 -10.99 -6.44 6.69
N LEU A 25 -10.61 -6.33 7.96
CA LEU A 25 -10.97 -5.20 8.80
C LEU A 25 -10.33 -3.91 8.28
N LEU A 26 -9.01 -3.91 8.09
CA LEU A 26 -8.25 -2.74 7.64
C LEU A 26 -8.67 -2.27 6.25
N SER A 27 -9.16 -3.15 5.37
CA SER A 27 -9.63 -2.78 4.02
C SER A 27 -10.97 -2.08 3.98
N GLN A 28 -11.69 -1.99 5.10
CA GLN A 28 -12.95 -1.26 5.14
C GLN A 28 -12.71 0.25 4.97
N LYS A 29 -13.41 0.87 4.01
CA LYS A 29 -13.20 2.31 3.68
C LYS A 29 -13.32 3.24 4.87
N ASN A 30 -14.22 2.95 5.82
CA ASN A 30 -14.33 3.74 7.05
C ASN A 30 -13.06 3.67 7.90
N ILE A 31 -12.47 2.48 8.05
CA ILE A 31 -11.22 2.28 8.79
C ILE A 31 -10.07 2.96 8.04
N LEU A 32 -9.98 2.74 6.73
CA LEU A 32 -8.96 3.37 5.90
C LEU A 32 -9.04 4.90 5.96
N ALA A 33 -10.25 5.49 5.93
CA ALA A 33 -10.42 6.93 6.05
C ALA A 33 -9.89 7.45 7.39
N HIS A 34 -10.11 6.73 8.49
CA HIS A 34 -9.52 7.07 9.79
C HIS A 34 -7.99 6.98 9.79
N ILE A 35 -7.43 5.98 9.14
CA ILE A 35 -5.97 5.87 8.97
C ILE A 35 -5.46 7.07 8.18
N LEU A 36 -6.06 7.37 7.02
CA LEU A 36 -5.62 8.43 6.13
C LEU A 36 -5.60 9.81 6.79
N ILE A 37 -6.65 10.21 7.51
CA ILE A 37 -6.70 11.53 8.18
C ILE A 37 -5.63 11.70 9.26
N ASN A 38 -5.07 10.60 9.78
CA ASN A 38 -4.04 10.63 10.82
C ASN A 38 -2.63 10.46 10.28
N THR A 39 -2.46 9.87 9.08
CA THR A 39 -1.14 9.49 8.57
C THR A 39 -0.74 10.19 7.28
N VAL A 40 -1.70 10.67 6.49
CA VAL A 40 -1.47 11.25 5.15
C VAL A 40 -1.71 12.75 5.20
N ASP A 41 -0.68 13.53 4.86
CA ASP A 41 -0.71 15.00 5.03
C ASP A 41 -1.85 15.68 4.28
N GLU A 42 -2.19 15.19 3.10
CA GLU A 42 -3.25 15.72 2.24
C GLU A 42 -4.66 15.61 2.85
N PHE A 43 -4.85 14.69 3.80
CA PHE A 43 -6.13 14.45 4.47
C PHE A 43 -6.17 14.91 5.92
N LYS A 44 -5.07 15.43 6.46
CA LYS A 44 -5.02 15.96 7.84
C LYS A 44 -6.10 17.04 8.05
N GLY A 45 -6.82 16.92 9.16
CA GLY A 45 -7.88 17.85 9.53
C GLY A 45 -9.20 17.67 8.76
N MET A 46 -9.31 16.72 7.85
CA MET A 46 -10.59 16.37 7.21
C MET A 46 -11.48 15.53 8.13
N ASN A 47 -12.78 15.59 7.91
CA ASN A 47 -13.69 14.62 8.50
C ASN A 47 -13.53 13.28 7.73
N TYR A 48 -13.49 12.16 8.45
CA TYR A 48 -13.33 10.83 7.80
C TYR A 48 -14.46 10.53 6.81
N LYS A 49 -15.68 11.05 7.06
CA LYS A 49 -16.83 10.88 6.15
C LYS A 49 -16.62 11.54 4.78
N ASP A 50 -15.82 12.60 4.74
CA ASP A 50 -15.48 13.28 3.49
C ASP A 50 -14.35 12.57 2.74
N VAL A 51 -13.55 11.76 3.44
CA VAL A 51 -12.46 10.96 2.86
C VAL A 51 -12.96 9.64 2.29
N VAL A 52 -13.97 9.02 2.90
CA VAL A 52 -14.54 7.73 2.42
C VAL A 52 -14.87 7.73 0.91
N PRO A 53 -15.58 8.74 0.34
CA PRO A 53 -15.89 8.76 -1.09
C PRO A 53 -14.67 9.01 -1.98
N LEU A 54 -13.55 9.51 -1.44
CA LEU A 54 -12.31 9.71 -2.19
C LEU A 54 -11.53 8.42 -2.41
N ILE A 55 -11.78 7.39 -1.60
CA ILE A 55 -11.19 6.06 -1.76
C ILE A 55 -11.83 5.37 -2.96
N GLU A 56 -11.07 5.21 -4.04
CA GLU A 56 -11.57 4.66 -5.31
C GLU A 56 -11.81 3.15 -5.24
N GLY A 57 -12.84 2.70 -5.91
CA GLY A 57 -13.17 1.27 -6.05
C GLY A 57 -13.37 0.55 -4.73
N THR A 58 -13.09 -0.74 -4.73
CA THR A 58 -12.94 -1.57 -3.52
C THR A 58 -11.45 -1.77 -3.27
N PRO A 59 -10.94 -1.43 -2.06
CA PRO A 59 -9.55 -1.68 -1.73
C PRO A 59 -9.20 -3.15 -1.98
N TYR A 60 -8.08 -3.37 -2.66
CA TYR A 60 -7.67 -4.71 -3.02
C TYR A 60 -6.99 -5.39 -1.83
N ILE A 61 -7.45 -6.58 -1.48
CA ILE A 61 -6.85 -7.42 -0.44
C ILE A 61 -6.13 -8.57 -1.12
N SER A 62 -4.89 -8.83 -0.75
CA SER A 62 -4.13 -9.98 -1.23
C SER A 62 -4.72 -11.29 -0.70
N THR A 63 -5.61 -11.91 -1.48
CA THR A 63 -6.22 -13.20 -1.12
C THR A 63 -6.08 -14.26 -2.20
N VAL A 64 -5.70 -13.90 -3.43
CA VAL A 64 -5.62 -14.84 -4.56
C VAL A 64 -4.41 -14.51 -5.42
N PRO A 65 -3.58 -15.49 -5.81
CA PRO A 65 -2.56 -15.31 -6.84
C PRO A 65 -3.21 -14.90 -8.15
N ILE A 66 -2.79 -13.81 -8.74
CA ILE A 66 -3.23 -13.39 -10.07
C ILE A 66 -2.26 -13.98 -11.11
N GLU A 67 -2.78 -14.41 -12.24
CA GLU A 67 -2.01 -15.09 -13.28
C GLU A 67 -0.82 -14.24 -13.80
N PRO A 68 0.32 -14.87 -14.10
CA PRO A 68 1.50 -14.19 -14.62
C PRO A 68 1.19 -13.46 -15.93
N GLY A 69 1.55 -12.19 -16.03
CA GLY A 69 1.44 -11.39 -17.27
C GLY A 69 0.35 -10.31 -17.27
N LEU A 70 -0.48 -10.22 -16.23
CA LEU A 70 -1.54 -9.21 -16.10
C LEU A 70 -1.19 -8.07 -15.12
N THR A 71 0.05 -7.96 -14.73
CA THR A 71 0.53 -7.10 -13.65
C THR A 71 0.27 -5.61 -13.84
N ASN A 72 0.14 -5.14 -15.09
CA ASN A 72 -0.02 -3.71 -15.40
C ASN A 72 -1.31 -3.39 -16.17
N ALA A 73 -2.26 -4.33 -16.27
CA ALA A 73 -3.50 -4.11 -17.03
C ALA A 73 -4.54 -3.35 -16.17
N LYS A 74 -5.09 -2.27 -16.74
CA LYS A 74 -6.28 -1.62 -16.21
C LYS A 74 -7.51 -2.44 -16.60
N VAL A 75 -8.29 -2.88 -15.63
CA VAL A 75 -9.60 -3.47 -15.88
C VAL A 75 -10.64 -2.35 -15.87
N GLU A 76 -11.22 -2.03 -17.02
CA GLU A 76 -12.34 -1.11 -17.14
C GLU A 76 -13.65 -1.90 -17.03
N ASN A 77 -14.44 -1.62 -16.01
CA ASN A 77 -15.83 -2.01 -15.93
C ASN A 77 -16.72 -0.79 -15.72
N ASP A 78 -17.64 -0.56 -16.64
CA ASP A 78 -18.78 0.38 -16.54
C ASP A 78 -18.43 1.85 -16.21
N GLY A 79 -17.40 2.42 -16.85
CA GLY A 79 -17.10 3.85 -16.74
C GLY A 79 -16.50 4.28 -15.40
N GLN A 80 -16.42 3.42 -14.40
CA GLN A 80 -15.61 3.59 -13.22
C GLN A 80 -14.26 2.90 -13.43
N ARG A 81 -13.17 3.66 -13.33
CA ARG A 81 -11.83 3.10 -13.28
C ARG A 81 -11.69 2.22 -12.05
N ILE A 82 -12.06 0.96 -12.14
CA ILE A 82 -11.61 -0.05 -11.21
C ILE A 82 -10.17 -0.35 -11.61
N THR A 83 -9.25 0.40 -11.05
CA THR A 83 -7.85 0.04 -11.13
C THR A 83 -7.66 -1.13 -10.18
N GLY A 84 -7.76 -2.34 -10.71
CA GLY A 84 -7.25 -3.50 -10.02
C GLY A 84 -5.74 -3.34 -9.91
N PHE A 85 -5.25 -2.95 -8.75
CA PHE A 85 -3.88 -3.25 -8.42
C PHE A 85 -3.77 -4.76 -8.33
N ASN A 86 -2.90 -5.30 -9.11
CA ASN A 86 -2.36 -6.59 -8.80
C ASN A 86 -1.58 -6.43 -7.49
N SER A 87 -1.96 -7.14 -6.45
CA SER A 87 -1.17 -7.20 -5.21
C SER A 87 0.18 -7.88 -5.42
N GLU A 88 0.36 -8.54 -6.58
CA GLU A 88 1.61 -9.10 -7.03
C GLU A 88 2.28 -8.14 -8.02
N ASP A 89 3.39 -7.56 -7.63
CA ASP A 89 4.28 -6.87 -8.55
C ASP A 89 5.41 -7.81 -8.94
N LYS A 90 5.38 -8.28 -10.21
CA LYS A 90 6.35 -9.21 -10.76
C LYS A 90 7.20 -8.49 -11.81
N GLU A 91 8.40 -8.10 -11.44
CA GLU A 91 9.40 -7.69 -12.40
C GLU A 91 10.27 -8.89 -12.84
N LEU A 92 10.69 -8.88 -14.11
CA LEU A 92 11.58 -9.88 -14.66
C LEU A 92 12.87 -9.94 -13.81
N ASN A 93 13.12 -11.07 -13.18
CA ASN A 93 14.27 -11.38 -12.34
C ASN A 93 14.31 -10.79 -10.91
N GLU A 94 13.29 -10.08 -10.45
CA GLU A 94 13.29 -9.45 -9.11
C GLU A 94 12.39 -10.16 -8.08
N GLY A 95 11.66 -11.20 -8.51
CA GLY A 95 10.75 -11.93 -7.62
C GLY A 95 9.38 -11.27 -7.46
N LEU A 96 8.57 -11.89 -6.63
CA LEU A 96 7.19 -11.51 -6.37
C LEU A 96 7.10 -10.71 -5.07
N VAL A 97 6.45 -9.54 -5.11
CA VAL A 97 6.12 -8.76 -3.93
C VAL A 97 4.61 -8.80 -3.71
N TRP A 98 4.20 -9.11 -2.48
CA TRP A 98 2.81 -9.15 -2.06
C TRP A 98 2.51 -7.95 -1.19
N PHE A 99 1.51 -7.16 -1.60
CA PHE A 99 1.00 -6.04 -0.82
C PHE A 99 -0.30 -6.45 -0.15
N ASP A 100 -0.47 -6.11 1.13
CA ASP A 100 -1.65 -6.51 1.87
C ASP A 100 -2.91 -5.80 1.37
N ILE A 101 -2.90 -4.48 1.32
CA ILE A 101 -4.04 -3.67 0.87
C ILE A 101 -3.51 -2.50 0.05
N VAL A 102 -3.85 -2.42 -1.25
CA VAL A 102 -3.46 -1.32 -2.13
C VAL A 102 -4.69 -0.68 -2.77
N PHE A 103 -4.71 0.65 -2.84
CA PHE A 103 -5.81 1.38 -3.43
C PHE A 103 -5.39 2.79 -3.86
N TYR A 104 -6.18 3.39 -4.74
CA TYR A 104 -6.05 4.80 -5.09
C TYR A 104 -6.96 5.66 -4.22
N VAL A 105 -6.47 6.83 -3.86
CA VAL A 105 -7.28 7.87 -3.23
C VAL A 105 -7.24 9.12 -4.08
N ARG A 106 -8.40 9.67 -4.36
CA ARG A 106 -8.53 10.91 -5.12
C ARG A 106 -8.32 12.11 -4.19
N MET A 107 -7.58 13.10 -4.68
CA MET A 107 -7.39 14.36 -3.98
C MET A 107 -8.69 15.21 -4.00
N LYS A 108 -8.77 16.20 -3.12
CA LYS A 108 -9.93 17.13 -3.06
C LYS A 108 -10.21 17.87 -4.35
N ASP A 109 -9.18 18.14 -5.15
CA ASP A 109 -9.31 18.76 -6.48
C ASP A 109 -10.00 17.85 -7.49
N GLY A 110 -10.15 16.56 -7.16
CA GLY A 110 -10.76 15.53 -8.00
C GLY A 110 -9.92 15.11 -9.20
N LEU A 111 -8.75 15.72 -9.43
CA LEU A 111 -7.88 15.50 -10.58
C LEU A 111 -6.69 14.61 -10.25
N SER A 112 -6.08 14.85 -9.09
CA SER A 112 -4.90 14.11 -8.65
C SER A 112 -5.29 12.85 -7.88
N GLN A 113 -4.45 11.83 -7.98
CA GLN A 113 -4.59 10.57 -7.25
C GLN A 113 -3.27 10.25 -6.55
N ILE A 114 -3.38 9.65 -5.37
CA ILE A 114 -2.26 9.06 -4.65
C ILE A 114 -2.47 7.55 -4.51
N ILE A 115 -1.37 6.83 -4.40
CA ILE A 115 -1.36 5.38 -4.19
C ILE A 115 -1.10 5.12 -2.71
N ILE A 116 -1.99 4.36 -2.09
CA ILE A 116 -1.84 3.97 -0.69
C ILE A 116 -1.67 2.46 -0.60
N ASN A 117 -0.64 2.05 0.11
CA ASN A 117 -0.45 0.68 0.56
C ASN A 117 -0.59 0.64 2.09
N VAL A 118 -1.38 -0.30 2.59
CA VAL A 118 -1.53 -0.57 4.03
C VAL A 118 -1.11 -2.00 4.29
N GLU A 119 -0.12 -2.17 5.15
CA GLU A 119 0.40 -3.46 5.58
C GLU A 119 -0.03 -3.76 7.01
N ALA A 120 -0.54 -4.96 7.24
CA ALA A 120 -0.90 -5.48 8.56
C ALA A 120 0.25 -6.33 9.11
N GLN A 121 1.01 -5.81 10.06
CA GLN A 121 2.15 -6.51 10.65
C GLN A 121 1.81 -6.93 12.08
N LYS A 122 1.63 -8.24 12.31
CA LYS A 122 1.28 -8.77 13.63
C LYS A 122 2.44 -8.61 14.62
N ASP A 123 3.59 -9.16 14.27
CA ASP A 123 4.78 -9.19 15.13
C ASP A 123 5.97 -8.56 14.40
N GLU A 124 6.93 -8.05 15.17
CA GLU A 124 8.18 -7.56 14.61
C GLU A 124 8.98 -8.73 14.00
N PRO A 125 9.38 -8.66 12.73
CA PRO A 125 10.11 -9.75 12.10
C PRO A 125 11.52 -9.87 12.65
N SER A 126 11.96 -11.09 12.94
CA SER A 126 13.31 -11.37 13.45
C SER A 126 14.41 -11.41 12.38
N LYS A 127 14.04 -11.45 11.10
CA LYS A 127 14.98 -11.66 9.98
C LYS A 127 15.36 -10.37 9.25
N TYR A 128 14.60 -9.31 9.40
CA TYR A 128 14.81 -8.03 8.71
C TYR A 128 14.10 -6.89 9.44
N ASP A 129 14.55 -5.68 9.23
CA ASP A 129 13.90 -4.48 9.77
C ASP A 129 12.71 -4.07 8.90
N ILE A 130 11.59 -3.74 9.54
CA ILE A 130 10.36 -3.28 8.86
C ILE A 130 10.64 -2.09 7.95
N LEU A 131 11.48 -1.15 8.40
CA LEU A 131 11.85 0.03 7.60
C LEU A 131 12.46 -0.34 6.25
N ASN A 132 13.40 -1.29 6.23
CA ASN A 132 14.05 -1.72 4.99
C ASN A 132 13.02 -2.35 4.02
N ARG A 133 12.10 -3.15 4.54
CA ARG A 133 11.01 -3.71 3.76
C ARG A 133 10.06 -2.61 3.26
N ALA A 134 9.72 -1.63 4.09
CA ALA A 134 8.84 -0.53 3.70
C ALA A 134 9.45 0.32 2.56
N VAL A 135 10.74 0.64 2.64
CA VAL A 135 11.47 1.34 1.56
C VAL A 135 11.43 0.54 0.26
N PHE A 136 11.69 -0.77 0.33
CA PHE A 136 11.60 -1.64 -0.85
C PHE A 136 10.19 -1.66 -1.46
N TYR A 137 9.15 -1.75 -0.62
CA TYR A 137 7.75 -1.75 -1.07
C TYR A 137 7.35 -0.43 -1.75
N VAL A 138 7.75 0.72 -1.18
CA VAL A 138 7.51 2.02 -1.80
C VAL A 138 8.21 2.11 -3.16
N SER A 139 9.46 1.66 -3.26
CA SER A 139 10.23 1.66 -4.50
C SER A 139 9.54 0.81 -5.59
N ARG A 140 9.01 -0.35 -5.21
CA ARG A 140 8.25 -1.22 -6.11
C ARG A 140 6.95 -0.57 -6.58
N LEU A 141 6.20 0.08 -5.69
CA LEU A 141 4.97 0.79 -6.05
C LEU A 141 5.24 1.99 -6.96
N ILE A 142 6.36 2.69 -6.79
CA ILE A 142 6.78 3.77 -7.69
C ILE A 142 7.12 3.19 -9.07
N SER A 143 7.98 2.17 -9.12
CA SER A 143 8.41 1.52 -10.37
C SER A 143 7.24 0.91 -11.15
N SER A 144 6.31 0.25 -10.46
CA SER A 144 5.16 -0.41 -11.08
C SER A 144 4.14 0.52 -11.75
N GLN A 145 4.27 1.83 -11.56
CA GLN A 145 3.42 2.82 -12.22
C GLN A 145 3.71 2.96 -13.73
N LYS A 146 4.93 2.61 -14.14
CA LYS A 146 5.29 2.63 -15.57
C LYS A 146 4.38 1.70 -16.36
N GLU A 147 3.92 2.16 -17.54
CA GLU A 147 2.95 1.50 -18.42
C GLU A 147 1.52 1.37 -17.85
N ARG A 148 1.34 1.56 -16.54
CA ARG A 148 0.04 1.57 -15.87
C ARG A 148 -0.50 2.99 -15.68
N ASP A 149 0.27 3.85 -15.03
CA ASP A 149 -0.13 5.21 -14.68
C ASP A 149 0.48 6.26 -15.60
N PHE A 150 1.69 5.99 -16.10
CA PHE A 150 2.35 6.82 -17.12
C PHE A 150 3.06 5.94 -18.16
N LYS A 151 3.32 6.51 -19.35
CA LYS A 151 3.99 5.83 -20.46
C LYS A 151 5.20 6.60 -20.93
N ASN A 152 6.10 5.92 -21.64
CA ASN A 152 7.31 6.51 -22.19
C ASN A 152 8.17 7.17 -21.10
N SER A 153 8.51 8.46 -21.30
CA SER A 153 9.33 9.25 -20.38
C SER A 153 8.52 10.34 -19.66
N ASP A 154 7.21 10.14 -19.52
CA ASP A 154 6.31 11.09 -18.86
C ASP A 154 6.34 10.92 -17.34
N TYR A 155 7.52 11.11 -16.75
CA TYR A 155 7.77 10.91 -15.34
C TYR A 155 7.04 11.91 -14.43
N ASP A 156 6.61 13.06 -14.96
CA ASP A 156 5.83 14.05 -14.20
C ASP A 156 4.42 13.54 -13.83
N ASN A 157 3.98 12.43 -14.42
CA ASN A 157 2.74 11.76 -14.08
C ASN A 157 2.90 10.64 -13.02
N ILE A 158 4.08 10.49 -12.42
CA ILE A 158 4.27 9.59 -11.28
C ILE A 158 3.40 10.08 -10.13
N LYS A 159 2.55 9.18 -9.61
CA LYS A 159 1.71 9.46 -8.46
C LYS A 159 2.50 9.30 -7.17
N LYS A 160 2.21 10.14 -6.19
CA LYS A 160 2.72 10.01 -4.84
C LYS A 160 2.30 8.68 -4.22
N VAL A 161 3.19 8.07 -3.47
CA VAL A 161 2.98 6.76 -2.83
C VAL A 161 3.13 6.91 -1.32
N TYR A 162 2.16 6.36 -0.59
CA TYR A 162 2.27 6.16 0.85
C TYR A 162 2.24 4.67 1.16
N SER A 163 3.17 4.22 2.01
CA SER A 163 3.16 2.87 2.58
C SER A 163 2.98 2.99 4.10
N ILE A 164 1.84 2.52 4.59
CA ILE A 164 1.40 2.64 5.98
C ILE A 164 1.48 1.26 6.62
N TRP A 165 2.25 1.14 7.68
CA TRP A 165 2.49 -0.11 8.40
C TRP A 165 1.77 -0.08 9.74
N VAL A 166 0.78 -0.95 9.91
CA VAL A 166 0.02 -1.10 11.15
C VAL A 166 0.64 -2.27 11.93
N CYS A 167 1.54 -1.95 12.86
CA CYS A 167 2.23 -2.91 13.71
C CYS A 167 1.43 -3.13 14.99
N MET A 168 1.07 -4.38 15.30
CA MET A 168 0.10 -4.68 16.36
C MET A 168 0.78 -5.06 17.68
N ASN A 169 1.79 -5.93 17.65
CA ASN A 169 2.51 -6.40 18.83
C ASN A 169 3.89 -5.74 18.94
N ILE A 170 3.91 -4.44 19.24
CA ILE A 170 5.13 -3.68 19.51
C ILE A 170 5.18 -3.24 20.97
N SER A 171 6.39 -3.01 21.48
CA SER A 171 6.62 -2.72 22.91
C SER A 171 6.05 -1.38 23.35
N GLU A 172 5.92 -0.42 22.44
CA GLU A 172 5.44 0.94 22.71
C GLU A 172 4.47 1.42 21.64
N ASN A 173 3.43 2.14 22.06
CA ASN A 173 2.55 2.83 21.10
C ASN A 173 3.27 4.04 20.53
N CYS A 174 3.70 3.94 19.27
CA CYS A 174 4.39 5.00 18.57
C CYS A 174 3.90 5.14 17.13
N MET A 175 4.15 6.30 16.54
CA MET A 175 3.97 6.54 15.12
C MET A 175 5.21 7.26 14.58
N ASN A 176 5.84 6.67 13.57
CA ASN A 176 6.99 7.24 12.89
C ASN A 176 6.59 7.63 11.46
N TYR A 177 7.06 8.79 11.03
CA TYR A 177 6.89 9.27 9.67
C TYR A 177 8.25 9.36 8.99
N ILE A 178 8.40 8.68 7.86
CA ILE A 178 9.65 8.59 7.10
C ILE A 178 9.35 9.01 5.67
N HIS A 179 10.09 9.97 5.16
CA HIS A 179 9.91 10.51 3.81
C HIS A 179 11.23 10.92 3.17
N LEU A 180 11.22 10.99 1.85
CA LEU A 180 12.33 11.54 1.08
C LEU A 180 12.24 13.06 1.09
N VAL A 181 13.37 13.71 1.32
CA VAL A 181 13.49 15.17 1.29
C VAL A 181 14.59 15.59 0.32
N ASN A 182 14.36 16.69 -0.35
CA ASN A 182 15.37 17.36 -1.17
C ASN A 182 16.06 18.45 -0.34
N GLU A 183 17.34 18.28 -0.04
CA GLU A 183 18.14 19.25 0.68
C GLU A 183 19.16 19.93 -0.26
N ASN A 184 19.22 21.24 -0.25
CA ASN A 184 20.25 21.98 -0.95
C ASN A 184 21.53 22.00 -0.11
N ILE A 185 22.53 21.23 -0.51
CA ILE A 185 23.85 21.22 0.14
C ILE A 185 24.69 22.43 -0.31
N LEU A 186 24.53 22.86 -1.58
CA LEU A 186 25.20 23.99 -2.15
C LEU A 186 24.28 24.72 -3.15
N GLY A 187 24.20 26.04 -3.02
CA GLY A 187 23.34 26.88 -3.87
C GLY A 187 21.86 26.83 -3.45
N SER A 188 21.00 27.46 -4.25
CA SER A 188 19.58 27.63 -3.96
C SER A 188 18.66 27.18 -5.11
N TYR A 189 19.14 26.29 -5.99
CA TYR A 189 18.32 25.81 -7.09
C TYR A 189 17.18 24.92 -6.56
N LYS A 190 15.95 25.30 -6.89
CA LYS A 190 14.78 24.53 -6.51
C LYS A 190 14.37 23.59 -7.64
N TRP A 191 14.61 22.31 -7.46
CA TRP A 191 14.13 21.27 -8.37
C TRP A 191 12.59 21.26 -8.37
N LYS A 192 12.02 21.10 -9.55
CA LYS A 192 10.58 20.89 -9.69
C LYS A 192 10.29 19.39 -9.51
N GLY A 193 9.19 19.09 -8.87
CA GLY A 193 8.71 17.73 -8.62
C GLY A 193 8.27 17.57 -7.17
N ASP A 194 7.27 16.73 -6.97
CA ASP A 194 6.67 16.45 -5.67
C ASP A 194 6.32 14.97 -5.67
N ILE A 195 7.16 14.16 -5.00
CA ILE A 195 7.00 12.70 -4.95
C ILE A 195 6.61 12.27 -3.55
#